data_5e7a11ea67cd7c252a7b826c31d00c78
#
_entry.id   5e7a11ea67cd7c252a7b826c31d00c78
#
_cell.length_a   1.000
_cell.length_b   1.000
_cell.length_c   1.000
_cell.angle_alpha   90.00
_cell.angle_beta   90.00
_cell.angle_gamma   90.00
#
_symmetry.space_group_name_H-M   'P 1'
#
loop_
_entity.id
_entity.type
_entity.pdbx_description
1 polymer ?
#
loop_
_entity_poly.entity_id
_entity_poly.type
_entity_poly.pdbx_seq_one_letter_code
_entity_poly.pdbx_strand_id
1 'polypeptide(L)'
;MAEYTPTEHGEELKADGTQKAEDRVNNRSLRPNSDSFKDFMTNNWDNQEPEVKALESSKYIPARLEALSKRFPGERLVIPAGQPKVRNNDCDYAFRPDTTFAYYTGLGQDYEAGAVLVMEPVSEDSEEAKAGKTHVPELFVAPRADNSTSAFYKDPHYGEYWVGPRAGLKELKAMTGIETRDIAELDDAIAKNVSDDANGEGIRVRIVRETDPELTAKVETMREASGFTDEDANTCADDKLHEFAAEARMLKDDYEIREMRKAIAATKLGFDRMLTRLPNALGHEHSERMIEGAFNSVAREEGNEVGYDTIVASGKHAPILHWMRNTGVVSSGELLLIDAGVEVNSLYTCLLYPSPTPRDG
;
A
#
# COMPACT_ATOMS: atom_id res chain seq x y z
N MET A 1 -4.27 -22.19 -41.15
CA MET A 1 -4.57 -21.31 -40.02
C MET A 1 -6.09 -21.35 -39.85
N ALA A 2 -6.56 -21.97 -38.79
CA ALA A 2 -7.99 -22.01 -38.51
C ALA A 2 -8.40 -20.63 -37.98
N GLU A 3 -9.39 -20.02 -38.65
CA GLU A 3 -10.02 -18.81 -38.15
C GLU A 3 -10.63 -19.09 -36.76
N TYR A 4 -10.15 -18.39 -35.76
CA TYR A 4 -10.75 -18.37 -34.41
C TYR A 4 -12.05 -17.56 -34.53
N THR A 5 -13.16 -18.26 -34.52
CA THR A 5 -14.48 -17.65 -34.32
C THR A 5 -14.76 -17.64 -32.83
N PRO A 6 -14.88 -16.47 -32.18
CA PRO A 6 -15.32 -16.43 -30.80
C PRO A 6 -16.76 -16.88 -30.72
N THR A 7 -16.99 -18.11 -30.25
CA THR A 7 -18.33 -18.63 -30.01
C THR A 7 -18.80 -18.27 -28.61
N GLU A 8 -19.94 -17.60 -28.58
CA GLU A 8 -20.99 -17.66 -27.56
C GLU A 8 -20.56 -17.67 -26.10
N HIS A 9 -20.07 -16.55 -25.59
CA HIS A 9 -20.18 -16.26 -24.16
C HIS A 9 -20.54 -14.78 -23.98
N GLY A 10 -21.77 -14.56 -23.98
CA GLY A 10 -22.69 -13.75 -23.23
C GLY A 10 -22.37 -12.33 -22.87
N GLU A 11 -21.55 -11.59 -23.59
CA GLU A 11 -21.68 -10.14 -23.67
C GLU A 11 -21.59 -9.82 -25.18
N GLU A 12 -22.68 -9.33 -25.73
CA GLU A 12 -22.76 -8.93 -27.12
C GLU A 12 -21.66 -7.91 -27.45
N LEU A 13 -20.68 -8.36 -28.20
CA LEU A 13 -19.81 -7.41 -28.92
C LEU A 13 -20.75 -6.49 -29.70
N LYS A 14 -20.58 -5.18 -29.57
CA LYS A 14 -21.26 -4.24 -30.43
C LYS A 14 -20.96 -4.59 -31.88
N ALA A 15 -21.91 -4.39 -32.77
CA ALA A 15 -21.82 -4.73 -34.18
C ALA A 15 -20.58 -4.16 -34.90
N ASP A 16 -19.88 -3.20 -34.30
CA ASP A 16 -18.63 -2.59 -34.79
C ASP A 16 -17.35 -3.23 -34.22
N GLY A 17 -17.47 -4.29 -33.38
CA GLY A 17 -16.32 -4.96 -32.77
C GLY A 17 -15.59 -4.16 -31.69
N THR A 18 -16.10 -3.00 -31.28
CA THR A 18 -15.50 -2.19 -30.24
C THR A 18 -16.11 -2.47 -28.87
N GLN A 19 -15.28 -2.90 -27.91
CA GLN A 19 -15.66 -2.90 -26.51
C GLN A 19 -15.53 -1.49 -25.94
N LYS A 20 -16.41 -1.12 -25.02
CA LYS A 20 -16.23 0.11 -24.24
C LYS A 20 -14.90 0.05 -23.51
N ALA A 21 -14.25 1.20 -23.33
CA ALA A 21 -12.99 1.29 -22.61
C ALA A 21 -13.08 0.71 -21.18
N GLU A 22 -14.23 0.87 -20.54
CA GLU A 22 -14.59 0.30 -19.23
C GLU A 22 -14.55 -1.24 -19.23
N ASP A 23 -14.96 -1.86 -20.32
CA ASP A 23 -14.96 -3.32 -20.47
C ASP A 23 -13.55 -3.88 -20.79
N ARG A 24 -12.62 -3.03 -21.24
CA ARG A 24 -11.24 -3.43 -21.56
C ARG A 24 -10.33 -3.49 -20.36
N VAL A 25 -10.64 -2.76 -19.30
CA VAL A 25 -9.84 -2.72 -18.06
C VAL A 25 -9.78 -4.10 -17.41
N ASN A 26 -10.73 -4.99 -17.70
CA ASN A 26 -10.88 -6.31 -17.10
C ASN A 26 -10.77 -7.46 -18.11
N ASN A 27 -9.87 -7.38 -19.08
CA ASN A 27 -9.64 -8.43 -20.08
C ASN A 27 -9.24 -9.79 -19.48
N ARG A 28 -8.79 -9.83 -18.24
CA ARG A 28 -8.49 -11.06 -17.48
C ARG A 28 -9.73 -11.96 -17.35
N SER A 29 -10.89 -11.34 -17.20
CA SER A 29 -12.16 -12.04 -16.91
C SER A 29 -12.93 -12.50 -18.14
N LEU A 30 -12.45 -12.24 -19.35
CA LEU A 30 -13.08 -12.68 -20.59
C LEU A 30 -12.91 -14.18 -20.89
N ARG A 31 -12.27 -14.95 -20.02
CA ARG A 31 -12.26 -16.41 -20.15
C ARG A 31 -13.64 -16.94 -19.82
N PRO A 32 -14.24 -17.71 -20.73
CA PRO A 32 -15.56 -18.29 -20.50
C PRO A 32 -15.48 -19.33 -19.39
N ASN A 33 -16.00 -18.97 -18.24
CA ASN A 33 -16.26 -19.93 -17.20
C ASN A 33 -17.68 -20.44 -17.42
N SER A 34 -17.83 -21.64 -17.98
CA SER A 34 -19.13 -22.26 -18.15
C SER A 34 -19.81 -22.44 -16.79
N ASP A 35 -21.14 -22.47 -16.77
CA ASP A 35 -21.89 -22.69 -15.54
C ASP A 35 -21.49 -24.01 -14.86
N SER A 36 -21.22 -25.06 -15.66
CA SER A 36 -20.68 -26.32 -15.15
C SER A 36 -19.30 -26.19 -14.47
N PHE A 37 -18.44 -25.29 -14.97
CA PHE A 37 -17.17 -25.01 -14.30
C PHE A 37 -17.38 -24.29 -12.97
N LYS A 38 -18.26 -23.29 -12.94
CA LYS A 38 -18.58 -22.56 -11.71
C LYS A 38 -19.22 -23.48 -10.66
N ASP A 39 -20.16 -24.33 -11.08
CA ASP A 39 -20.80 -25.33 -10.21
C ASP A 39 -19.75 -26.31 -9.65
N PHE A 40 -18.82 -26.77 -10.50
CA PHE A 40 -17.72 -27.62 -10.06
C PHE A 40 -16.85 -26.92 -9.01
N MET A 41 -16.43 -25.68 -9.28
CA MET A 41 -15.58 -24.91 -8.36
C MET A 41 -16.30 -24.61 -7.05
N THR A 42 -17.57 -24.19 -7.10
CA THR A 42 -18.38 -23.91 -5.90
C THR A 42 -18.49 -25.13 -4.98
N ASN A 43 -18.63 -26.33 -5.57
CA ASN A 43 -18.80 -27.56 -4.80
C ASN A 43 -17.48 -28.24 -4.37
N ASN A 44 -16.35 -27.87 -4.99
CA ASN A 44 -15.06 -28.56 -4.78
C ASN A 44 -13.94 -27.61 -4.37
N TRP A 45 -14.18 -26.31 -4.27
CA TRP A 45 -13.20 -25.36 -3.77
C TRP A 45 -13.06 -25.51 -2.25
N ASP A 46 -11.84 -25.65 -1.79
CA ASP A 46 -11.57 -25.67 -0.37
C ASP A 46 -11.56 -24.23 0.17
N ASN A 47 -12.67 -23.82 0.75
CA ASN A 47 -12.85 -22.52 1.38
C ASN A 47 -12.11 -22.45 2.72
N GLN A 48 -10.80 -22.65 2.72
CA GLN A 48 -10.02 -22.49 3.93
C GLN A 48 -10.05 -21.02 4.38
N GLU A 49 -10.45 -20.81 5.63
CA GLU A 49 -10.22 -19.52 6.27
C GLU A 49 -8.71 -19.40 6.53
N PRO A 50 -8.04 -18.31 6.09
CA PRO A 50 -6.63 -18.16 6.33
C PRO A 50 -6.34 -18.11 7.83
N GLU A 51 -5.38 -18.92 8.27
CA GLU A 51 -4.90 -18.88 9.65
C GLU A 51 -4.15 -17.57 9.87
N VAL A 52 -4.73 -16.65 10.62
CA VAL A 52 -4.13 -15.34 10.88
C VAL A 52 -3.67 -15.21 12.32
N LYS A 53 -2.57 -14.48 12.50
CA LYS A 53 -2.05 -14.11 13.81
C LYS A 53 -2.09 -12.60 13.96
N ALA A 54 -2.29 -12.13 15.18
CA ALA A 54 -2.14 -10.71 15.48
C ALA A 54 -0.76 -10.21 15.04
N LEU A 55 -0.72 -9.09 14.35
CA LEU A 55 0.53 -8.44 13.95
C LEU A 55 1.33 -8.04 15.20
N GLU A 56 2.64 -8.12 15.14
CA GLU A 56 3.49 -7.63 16.25
C GLU A 56 3.29 -6.13 16.51
N SER A 57 3.00 -5.35 15.45
CA SER A 57 2.66 -3.94 15.50
C SER A 57 1.35 -3.64 16.24
N SER A 58 0.41 -4.61 16.29
CA SER A 58 -0.94 -4.40 16.86
C SER A 58 -0.92 -3.92 18.31
N LYS A 59 0.15 -4.22 19.06
CA LYS A 59 0.35 -3.76 20.44
C LYS A 59 0.68 -2.26 20.53
N TYR A 60 1.20 -1.68 19.46
CA TYR A 60 1.65 -0.28 19.40
C TYR A 60 0.64 0.63 18.69
N ILE A 61 -0.19 0.04 17.83
CA ILE A 61 -1.26 0.75 17.09
C ILE A 61 -2.17 1.58 18.01
N PRO A 62 -2.68 1.08 19.16
CA PRO A 62 -3.58 1.86 20.00
C PRO A 62 -2.96 3.17 20.51
N ALA A 63 -1.69 3.16 20.89
CA ALA A 63 -1.00 4.37 21.34
C ALA A 63 -0.79 5.39 20.21
N ARG A 64 -0.49 4.91 18.99
CA ARG A 64 -0.36 5.75 17.79
C ARG A 64 -1.68 6.41 17.41
N LEU A 65 -2.77 5.63 17.40
CA LEU A 65 -4.12 6.12 17.12
C LEU A 65 -4.62 7.08 18.20
N GLU A 66 -4.28 6.84 19.47
CA GLU A 66 -4.63 7.75 20.58
C GLU A 66 -3.93 9.11 20.43
N ALA A 67 -2.66 9.12 20.04
CA ALA A 67 -1.93 10.36 19.79
C ALA A 67 -2.55 11.16 18.62
N LEU A 68 -2.93 10.47 17.54
CA LEU A 68 -3.65 11.06 16.40
C LEU A 68 -5.01 11.63 16.83
N SER A 69 -5.79 10.86 17.58
CA SER A 69 -7.09 11.25 18.13
C SER A 69 -7.02 12.54 18.95
N LYS A 70 -6.05 12.65 19.84
CA LYS A 70 -5.87 13.81 20.71
C LYS A 70 -5.51 15.08 19.92
N ARG A 71 -4.88 14.92 18.75
CA ARG A 71 -4.45 16.06 17.91
C ARG A 71 -5.60 16.69 17.14
N PHE A 72 -6.61 15.92 16.76
CA PHE A 72 -7.72 16.33 15.91
C PHE A 72 -9.08 15.97 16.51
N PRO A 73 -9.41 16.45 17.74
CA PRO A 73 -10.65 16.09 18.41
C PRO A 73 -11.86 16.59 17.62
N GLY A 74 -12.90 15.76 17.50
CA GLY A 74 -14.14 16.10 16.83
C GLY A 74 -14.09 16.14 15.29
N GLU A 75 -12.94 15.86 14.67
CA GLU A 75 -12.79 15.84 13.22
C GLU A 75 -12.69 14.40 12.71
N ARG A 76 -13.27 14.10 11.56
CA ARG A 76 -13.10 12.78 10.90
C ARG A 76 -11.81 12.76 10.11
N LEU A 77 -10.98 11.71 10.31
CA LEU A 77 -9.72 11.57 9.61
C LEU A 77 -9.78 10.37 8.68
N VAL A 78 -9.47 10.59 7.40
CA VAL A 78 -9.50 9.59 6.34
C VAL A 78 -8.08 9.32 5.87
N ILE A 79 -7.62 8.07 6.02
CA ILE A 79 -6.25 7.67 5.73
C ILE A 79 -6.30 6.47 4.78
N PRO A 80 -6.24 6.70 3.45
CA PRO A 80 -6.26 5.63 2.47
C PRO A 80 -4.93 4.88 2.38
N ALA A 81 -4.99 3.59 2.02
CA ALA A 81 -3.82 2.80 1.66
C ALA A 81 -3.29 3.16 0.26
N GLY A 82 -4.15 3.63 -0.60
CA GLY A 82 -3.92 3.85 -2.02
C GLY A 82 -4.46 2.72 -2.89
N GLN A 83 -4.47 2.97 -4.20
CA GLN A 83 -5.00 2.04 -5.21
C GLN A 83 -3.86 1.29 -5.92
N PRO A 84 -4.10 0.09 -6.47
CA PRO A 84 -3.12 -0.60 -7.27
C PRO A 84 -2.85 0.17 -8.57
N LYS A 85 -1.63 0.11 -9.06
CA LYS A 85 -1.23 0.74 -10.32
C LYS A 85 -1.00 -0.32 -11.38
N VAL A 86 -1.78 -0.26 -12.45
CA VAL A 86 -1.62 -1.17 -13.59
C VAL A 86 -0.26 -0.93 -14.25
N ARG A 87 0.52 -2.00 -14.38
CA ARG A 87 1.78 -2.01 -15.12
C ARG A 87 1.54 -2.30 -16.61
N ASN A 88 0.83 -3.39 -16.88
CA ASN A 88 0.53 -3.83 -18.23
C ASN A 88 -0.56 -4.92 -18.23
N ASN A 89 -1.58 -4.79 -19.06
CA ASN A 89 -2.68 -5.74 -19.24
C ASN A 89 -3.26 -6.22 -17.88
N ASP A 90 -2.93 -7.45 -17.51
CA ASP A 90 -3.37 -8.14 -16.31
C ASP A 90 -2.32 -8.17 -15.18
N CYS A 91 -1.27 -7.38 -15.29
CA CYS A 91 -0.22 -7.27 -14.28
C CYS A 91 -0.19 -5.86 -13.69
N ASP A 92 -0.16 -5.78 -12.37
CA ASP A 92 0.04 -4.53 -11.64
C ASP A 92 1.50 -4.39 -11.21
N TYR A 93 1.90 -3.18 -10.86
CA TYR A 93 3.09 -2.99 -10.05
C TYR A 93 2.87 -3.58 -8.67
N ALA A 94 3.94 -4.02 -8.01
CA ALA A 94 3.86 -4.43 -6.61
C ALA A 94 3.22 -3.30 -5.80
N PHE A 95 2.12 -3.62 -5.10
CA PHE A 95 1.43 -2.64 -4.29
C PHE A 95 2.25 -2.35 -3.04
N ARG A 96 2.41 -1.08 -2.74
CA ARG A 96 2.95 -0.59 -1.48
C ARG A 96 1.99 0.44 -0.92
N PRO A 97 1.40 0.19 0.27
CA PRO A 97 0.48 1.14 0.87
C PRO A 97 1.18 2.45 1.23
N ASP A 98 0.40 3.51 1.36
CA ASP A 98 0.89 4.76 1.91
C ASP A 98 1.52 4.54 3.28
N THR A 99 2.61 5.23 3.54
CA THR A 99 3.39 5.09 4.78
C THR A 99 2.57 5.46 6.03
N THR A 100 1.66 6.44 5.92
CA THR A 100 0.77 6.85 7.02
C THR A 100 -0.21 5.73 7.33
N PHE A 101 -0.83 5.15 6.30
CA PHE A 101 -1.73 4.01 6.46
C PHE A 101 -1.02 2.82 7.12
N ALA A 102 0.14 2.43 6.60
CA ALA A 102 0.93 1.31 7.15
C ALA A 102 1.35 1.55 8.61
N TYR A 103 1.69 2.79 8.98
CA TYR A 103 2.05 3.17 10.35
C TYR A 103 0.91 3.01 11.35
N TYR A 104 -0.32 3.42 10.97
CA TYR A 104 -1.48 3.38 11.85
C TYR A 104 -2.23 2.05 11.84
N THR A 105 -2.03 1.21 10.82
CA THR A 105 -2.72 -0.09 10.71
C THR A 105 -1.80 -1.30 10.91
N GLY A 106 -0.50 -1.14 10.64
CA GLY A 106 0.46 -2.24 10.57
C GLY A 106 0.33 -3.10 9.32
N LEU A 107 -0.58 -2.76 8.40
CA LEU A 107 -0.79 -3.48 7.14
C LEU A 107 0.20 -2.99 6.10
N GLY A 108 0.94 -3.92 5.51
CA GLY A 108 1.99 -3.66 4.53
C GLY A 108 1.64 -4.15 3.13
N GLN A 109 2.68 -4.47 2.36
CA GLN A 109 2.64 -4.85 0.95
C GLN A 109 1.82 -6.10 0.63
N ASP A 110 1.74 -7.02 1.58
CA ASP A 110 1.04 -8.31 1.40
C ASP A 110 -0.47 -8.20 1.65
N TYR A 111 -0.98 -6.97 1.84
CA TYR A 111 -2.39 -6.71 2.12
C TYR A 111 -3.04 -5.86 1.04
N GLU A 112 -4.36 -5.71 1.17
CA GLU A 112 -5.23 -5.21 0.12
C GLU A 112 -4.99 -3.74 -0.23
N ALA A 113 -4.83 -3.46 -1.51
CA ALA A 113 -4.99 -2.11 -2.03
C ALA A 113 -6.43 -1.61 -1.82
N GLY A 114 -6.61 -0.29 -1.82
CA GLY A 114 -7.93 0.32 -1.69
C GLY A 114 -8.53 0.32 -0.28
N ALA A 115 -7.83 -0.21 0.72
CA ALA A 115 -8.25 -0.12 2.12
C ALA A 115 -8.19 1.33 2.63
N VAL A 116 -9.10 1.70 3.55
CA VAL A 116 -9.15 3.04 4.12
C VAL A 116 -9.35 2.97 5.64
N LEU A 117 -8.45 3.59 6.38
CA LEU A 117 -8.63 3.80 7.82
C LEU A 117 -9.40 5.10 8.04
N VAL A 118 -10.51 5.03 8.76
CA VAL A 118 -11.29 6.19 9.19
C VAL A 118 -11.23 6.30 10.71
N MET A 119 -10.85 7.47 11.21
CA MET A 119 -10.96 7.82 12.61
C MET A 119 -12.28 8.58 12.80
N GLU A 120 -13.31 7.87 13.25
CA GLU A 120 -14.62 8.44 13.46
C GLU A 120 -14.66 9.18 14.78
N PRO A 121 -15.02 10.49 14.82
CA PRO A 121 -15.15 11.20 16.08
C PRO A 121 -16.35 10.68 16.88
N VAL A 122 -16.14 10.52 18.19
CA VAL A 122 -17.22 10.04 19.07
C VAL A 122 -18.15 11.19 19.46
N SER A 123 -19.45 10.91 19.56
CA SER A 123 -20.41 11.86 20.10
C SER A 123 -20.22 12.00 21.63
N GLU A 124 -20.39 13.19 22.17
CA GLU A 124 -20.17 13.50 23.60
C GLU A 124 -20.95 12.59 24.56
N ASP A 125 -22.13 12.15 24.16
CA ASP A 125 -23.01 11.29 24.97
C ASP A 125 -22.71 9.78 24.84
N SER A 126 -21.75 9.38 23.98
CA SER A 126 -21.43 7.97 23.74
C SER A 126 -20.72 7.29 24.91
N GLU A 127 -20.78 5.97 24.97
CA GLU A 127 -20.01 5.19 25.97
C GLU A 127 -18.50 5.32 25.75
N GLU A 128 -18.08 5.49 24.49
CA GLU A 128 -16.70 5.71 24.10
C GLU A 128 -16.19 7.06 24.66
N ALA A 129 -17.00 8.13 24.58
CA ALA A 129 -16.66 9.43 25.15
C ALA A 129 -16.55 9.36 26.68
N LYS A 130 -17.47 8.65 27.35
CA LYS A 130 -17.40 8.40 28.80
C LYS A 130 -16.16 7.60 29.19
N ALA A 131 -15.67 6.73 28.30
CA ALA A 131 -14.41 6.02 28.45
C ALA A 131 -13.17 6.85 28.11
N GLY A 132 -13.34 8.14 27.79
CA GLY A 132 -12.26 9.09 27.48
C GLY A 132 -11.71 9.00 26.06
N LYS A 133 -12.40 8.30 25.15
CA LYS A 133 -12.03 8.26 23.74
C LYS A 133 -12.56 9.49 23.01
N THR A 134 -11.81 10.00 22.04
CA THR A 134 -12.24 11.06 21.12
C THR A 134 -12.59 10.52 19.74
N HIS A 135 -12.10 9.33 19.40
CA HIS A 135 -12.38 8.65 18.12
C HIS A 135 -12.52 7.15 18.31
N VAL A 136 -13.20 6.52 17.34
CA VAL A 136 -13.22 5.09 17.11
C VAL A 136 -12.56 4.83 15.76
N PRO A 137 -11.47 4.05 15.69
CA PRO A 137 -10.86 3.68 14.42
C PRO A 137 -11.68 2.57 13.75
N GLU A 138 -11.98 2.76 12.48
CA GLU A 138 -12.66 1.79 11.60
C GLU A 138 -11.84 1.57 10.34
N LEU A 139 -11.60 0.31 9.96
CA LEU A 139 -10.86 -0.05 8.78
C LEU A 139 -11.81 -0.58 7.71
N PHE A 140 -11.98 0.17 6.64
CA PHE A 140 -12.81 -0.18 5.50
C PHE A 140 -12.00 -0.98 4.48
N VAL A 141 -12.45 -2.18 4.16
CA VAL A 141 -11.75 -3.10 3.25
C VAL A 141 -12.72 -3.85 2.37
N ALA A 142 -12.25 -4.30 1.20
CA ALA A 142 -13.04 -5.17 0.35
C ALA A 142 -13.27 -6.53 1.04
N PRO A 143 -14.53 -6.99 1.22
CA PRO A 143 -14.81 -8.29 1.81
C PRO A 143 -14.29 -9.42 0.92
N ARG A 144 -14.12 -10.61 1.48
CA ARG A 144 -13.84 -11.81 0.69
C ARG A 144 -14.98 -12.09 -0.27
N ALA A 145 -14.64 -12.40 -1.50
CA ALA A 145 -15.63 -12.86 -2.49
C ALA A 145 -15.94 -14.33 -2.25
N ASP A 146 -17.21 -14.64 -2.01
CA ASP A 146 -17.67 -16.00 -1.92
C ASP A 146 -17.56 -16.72 -3.29
N ASN A 147 -17.17 -18.01 -3.30
CA ASN A 147 -16.98 -18.79 -4.53
C ASN A 147 -18.26 -19.04 -5.35
N SER A 148 -19.43 -18.70 -4.81
CA SER A 148 -20.69 -18.66 -5.55
C SER A 148 -20.89 -17.35 -6.34
N THR A 149 -20.07 -16.32 -6.07
CA THR A 149 -20.20 -14.99 -6.66
C THR A 149 -19.39 -14.81 -7.94
N SER A 150 -19.82 -13.87 -8.78
CA SER A 150 -19.07 -13.49 -9.98
C SER A 150 -17.71 -12.87 -9.65
N ALA A 151 -17.59 -12.14 -8.56
CA ALA A 151 -16.35 -11.48 -8.11
C ALA A 151 -15.23 -12.48 -7.88
N PHE A 152 -15.51 -13.63 -7.27
CA PHE A 152 -14.52 -14.70 -7.05
C PHE A 152 -13.77 -15.09 -8.33
N TYR A 153 -14.49 -15.16 -9.46
CA TYR A 153 -13.95 -15.64 -10.75
C TYR A 153 -13.45 -14.51 -11.65
N LYS A 154 -14.01 -13.31 -11.52
CA LYS A 154 -13.81 -12.22 -12.48
C LYS A 154 -12.93 -11.11 -11.97
N ASP A 155 -12.84 -10.94 -10.65
CA ASP A 155 -12.06 -9.86 -10.08
C ASP A 155 -10.57 -10.28 -9.96
N PRO A 156 -9.67 -9.67 -10.74
CA PRO A 156 -8.26 -10.03 -10.73
C PRO A 156 -7.51 -9.51 -9.50
N HIS A 157 -8.08 -8.57 -8.76
CA HIS A 157 -7.45 -7.97 -7.58
C HIS A 157 -7.91 -8.62 -6.27
N TYR A 158 -9.21 -9.00 -6.20
CA TYR A 158 -9.84 -9.47 -4.98
C TYR A 158 -10.43 -10.88 -5.09
N GLY A 159 -10.55 -11.42 -6.30
CA GLY A 159 -11.08 -12.76 -6.54
C GLY A 159 -10.08 -13.85 -6.13
N GLU A 160 -10.44 -14.70 -5.15
CA GLU A 160 -9.51 -15.73 -4.66
C GLU A 160 -9.11 -16.78 -5.72
N TYR A 161 -9.89 -16.91 -6.79
CA TYR A 161 -9.50 -17.71 -7.96
C TYR A 161 -8.22 -17.20 -8.63
N TRP A 162 -7.93 -15.89 -8.50
CA TRP A 162 -6.78 -15.23 -9.11
C TRP A 162 -5.61 -15.05 -8.14
N VAL A 163 -5.92 -14.62 -6.92
CA VAL A 163 -4.89 -14.16 -5.97
C VAL A 163 -4.70 -15.11 -4.78
N GLY A 164 -5.53 -16.18 -4.70
CA GLY A 164 -5.50 -17.10 -3.57
C GLY A 164 -6.30 -16.60 -2.37
N PRO A 165 -6.28 -17.33 -1.25
CA PRO A 165 -6.97 -16.96 -0.04
C PRO A 165 -6.53 -15.60 0.51
N ARG A 166 -7.49 -14.75 0.85
CA ARG A 166 -7.31 -13.40 1.38
C ARG A 166 -7.79 -13.30 2.82
N ALA A 167 -7.18 -12.41 3.59
CA ALA A 167 -7.73 -12.01 4.88
C ALA A 167 -9.02 -11.20 4.65
N GLY A 168 -10.12 -11.62 5.25
CA GLY A 168 -11.39 -10.89 5.23
C GLY A 168 -11.54 -9.97 6.43
N LEU A 169 -12.75 -9.46 6.63
CA LEU A 169 -13.07 -8.52 7.71
C LEU A 169 -12.65 -9.05 9.10
N LYS A 170 -13.00 -10.31 9.41
CA LYS A 170 -12.70 -10.92 10.72
C LYS A 170 -11.20 -11.10 10.93
N GLU A 171 -10.51 -11.58 9.91
CA GLU A 171 -9.08 -11.84 9.94
C GLU A 171 -8.30 -10.54 10.11
N LEU A 172 -8.62 -9.50 9.35
CA LEU A 172 -7.97 -8.19 9.45
C LEU A 172 -8.21 -7.54 10.82
N LYS A 173 -9.43 -7.67 11.38
CA LYS A 173 -9.70 -7.26 12.75
C LYS A 173 -8.82 -8.02 13.76
N ALA A 174 -8.69 -9.34 13.61
CA ALA A 174 -7.85 -10.15 14.49
C ALA A 174 -6.37 -9.79 14.38
N MET A 175 -5.90 -9.40 13.19
CA MET A 175 -4.53 -9.01 12.91
C MET A 175 -4.18 -7.64 13.48
N THR A 176 -5.04 -6.64 13.25
CA THR A 176 -4.76 -5.23 13.57
C THR A 176 -5.29 -4.78 14.92
N GLY A 177 -6.35 -5.44 15.41
CA GLY A 177 -7.13 -4.98 16.56
C GLY A 177 -8.07 -3.81 16.25
N ILE A 178 -8.21 -3.41 14.99
CA ILE A 178 -9.11 -2.34 14.53
C ILE A 178 -10.41 -2.96 14.04
N GLU A 179 -11.55 -2.34 14.37
CA GLU A 179 -12.86 -2.74 13.81
C GLU A 179 -12.84 -2.61 12.29
N THR A 180 -13.39 -3.61 11.60
CA THR A 180 -13.39 -3.67 10.13
C THR A 180 -14.80 -3.57 9.58
N ARG A 181 -14.93 -2.86 8.45
CA ARG A 181 -16.18 -2.66 7.73
C ARG A 181 -16.01 -2.91 6.24
N ASP A 182 -17.14 -3.18 5.57
CA ASP A 182 -17.15 -3.29 4.11
C ASP A 182 -16.82 -1.95 3.47
N ILE A 183 -15.92 -1.95 2.48
CA ILE A 183 -15.54 -0.75 1.73
C ILE A 183 -16.75 -0.09 1.04
N ALA A 184 -17.80 -0.86 0.72
CA ALA A 184 -19.02 -0.34 0.14
C ALA A 184 -19.76 0.64 1.07
N GLU A 185 -19.48 0.62 2.37
CA GLU A 185 -20.06 1.53 3.36
C GLU A 185 -19.26 2.83 3.54
N LEU A 186 -18.10 2.95 2.88
CA LEU A 186 -17.16 4.05 3.10
C LEU A 186 -17.77 5.41 2.75
N ASP A 187 -18.40 5.53 1.59
CA ASP A 187 -18.93 6.82 1.10
C ASP A 187 -19.97 7.37 2.07
N ASP A 188 -20.87 6.52 2.58
CA ASP A 188 -21.86 6.90 3.60
C ASP A 188 -21.21 7.25 4.95
N ALA A 189 -20.18 6.51 5.35
CA ALA A 189 -19.48 6.73 6.60
C ALA A 189 -18.73 8.07 6.60
N ILE A 190 -18.03 8.42 5.53
CA ILE A 190 -17.29 9.68 5.45
C ILE A 190 -18.21 10.90 5.31
N ALA A 191 -19.40 10.74 4.72
CA ALA A 191 -20.36 11.82 4.53
C ALA A 191 -21.24 12.10 5.77
N LYS A 192 -21.26 11.19 6.72
CA LYS A 192 -22.15 11.27 7.89
C LYS A 192 -21.87 12.52 8.73
N ASN A 193 -22.88 13.36 8.95
CA ASN A 193 -22.85 14.57 9.79
C ASN A 193 -21.77 15.61 9.37
N VAL A 194 -21.33 15.58 8.13
CA VAL A 194 -20.42 16.60 7.61
C VAL A 194 -21.19 17.87 7.35
N SER A 195 -20.82 18.96 8.02
CA SER A 195 -21.44 20.27 7.84
C SER A 195 -20.52 21.37 8.36
N ASP A 196 -20.48 22.51 7.66
CA ASP A 196 -19.91 23.77 8.13
C ASP A 196 -21.02 24.68 8.62
N ASP A 197 -21.74 24.22 9.64
CA ASP A 197 -22.84 25.01 10.21
C ASP A 197 -22.34 26.02 11.23
N ALA A 198 -23.12 27.13 11.35
CA ALA A 198 -22.78 28.22 12.25
C ALA A 198 -22.87 27.84 13.76
N ASN A 199 -23.42 26.69 14.08
CA ASN A 199 -23.57 26.20 15.45
C ASN A 199 -22.39 25.29 15.87
N GLY A 200 -21.51 24.89 14.92
CA GLY A 200 -20.36 24.06 15.20
C GLY A 200 -20.68 22.59 15.52
N GLU A 201 -21.88 22.13 15.15
CA GLU A 201 -22.28 20.72 15.35
C GLU A 201 -21.86 19.80 14.22
N GLY A 202 -21.42 20.36 13.08
CA GLY A 202 -20.97 19.62 11.93
C GLY A 202 -19.55 19.09 12.07
N ILE A 203 -19.29 17.92 11.46
CA ILE A 203 -17.98 17.26 11.47
C ILE A 203 -17.16 17.77 10.28
N ARG A 204 -15.95 18.27 10.55
CA ARG A 204 -14.94 18.50 9.51
C ARG A 204 -14.25 17.16 9.17
N VAL A 205 -14.06 16.92 7.87
CA VAL A 205 -13.28 15.79 7.39
C VAL A 205 -11.87 16.24 7.02
N ARG A 206 -10.84 15.44 7.35
CA ARG A 206 -9.48 15.58 6.85
C ARG A 206 -9.10 14.30 6.11
N ILE A 207 -8.29 14.42 5.07
CA ILE A 207 -7.80 13.28 4.28
C ILE A 207 -6.31 13.38 4.04
N VAL A 208 -5.61 12.24 4.04
CA VAL A 208 -4.25 12.15 3.49
C VAL A 208 -4.36 12.20 1.97
N ARG A 209 -4.04 13.38 1.41
CA ARG A 209 -4.17 13.67 -0.03
C ARG A 209 -3.13 12.89 -0.84
N GLU A 210 -3.30 12.88 -2.15
CA GLU A 210 -2.40 12.30 -3.16
C GLU A 210 -2.29 10.76 -3.14
N THR A 211 -2.58 10.12 -2.01
CA THR A 211 -2.55 8.66 -1.90
C THR A 211 -3.64 7.99 -2.74
N ASP A 212 -4.84 8.57 -2.72
CA ASP A 212 -6.00 8.14 -3.52
C ASP A 212 -6.68 9.39 -4.11
N PRO A 213 -6.37 9.74 -5.38
CA PRO A 213 -6.95 10.92 -6.02
C PRO A 213 -8.47 10.86 -6.20
N GLU A 214 -9.03 9.65 -6.42
CA GLU A 214 -10.48 9.50 -6.60
C GLU A 214 -11.21 9.72 -5.27
N LEU A 215 -10.71 9.14 -4.19
CA LEU A 215 -11.26 9.37 -2.85
C LEU A 215 -11.08 10.83 -2.42
N THR A 216 -9.94 11.44 -2.73
CA THR A 216 -9.71 12.86 -2.47
C THR A 216 -10.75 13.74 -3.18
N ALA A 217 -11.01 13.49 -4.47
CA ALA A 217 -12.03 14.23 -5.23
C ALA A 217 -13.45 14.03 -4.67
N LYS A 218 -13.79 12.83 -4.21
CA LYS A 218 -15.06 12.55 -3.52
C LYS A 218 -15.19 13.37 -2.22
N VAL A 219 -14.14 13.39 -1.41
CA VAL A 219 -14.11 14.17 -0.15
C VAL A 219 -14.27 15.66 -0.43
N GLU A 220 -13.60 16.19 -1.45
CA GLU A 220 -13.76 17.62 -1.84
C GLU A 220 -15.19 17.93 -2.28
N THR A 221 -15.78 17.11 -3.14
CA THR A 221 -17.18 17.27 -3.57
C THR A 221 -18.14 17.25 -2.38
N MET A 222 -17.91 16.36 -1.43
CA MET A 222 -18.71 16.25 -0.22
C MET A 222 -18.55 17.49 0.69
N ARG A 223 -17.33 17.98 0.86
CA ARG A 223 -17.03 19.21 1.63
C ARG A 223 -17.76 20.41 1.04
N GLU A 224 -17.66 20.59 -0.27
CA GLU A 224 -18.33 21.68 -0.99
C GLU A 224 -19.85 21.62 -0.79
N ALA A 225 -20.45 20.44 -0.96
CA ALA A 225 -21.88 20.21 -0.74
C ALA A 225 -22.32 20.45 0.71
N SER A 226 -21.39 20.34 1.66
CA SER A 226 -21.61 20.50 3.11
C SER A 226 -21.23 21.89 3.65
N GLY A 227 -20.89 22.84 2.78
CA GLY A 227 -20.58 24.23 3.15
C GLY A 227 -19.09 24.56 3.32
N PHE A 228 -18.20 23.56 3.29
CA PHE A 228 -16.74 23.77 3.32
C PHE A 228 -16.20 24.19 1.94
N THR A 229 -16.50 25.40 1.51
CA THR A 229 -16.22 25.91 0.15
C THR A 229 -14.85 26.58 -0.01
N ASP A 230 -14.11 26.78 1.06
CA ASP A 230 -12.74 27.33 1.02
C ASP A 230 -11.72 26.22 0.81
N GLU A 231 -11.30 26.04 -0.45
CA GLU A 231 -10.34 25.00 -0.86
C GLU A 231 -8.97 25.16 -0.18
N ASP A 232 -8.49 26.40 -0.01
CA ASP A 232 -7.20 26.66 0.65
C ASP A 232 -7.26 26.26 2.14
N ALA A 233 -8.37 26.57 2.82
CA ALA A 233 -8.59 26.16 4.20
C ALA A 233 -8.71 24.63 4.34
N ASN A 234 -9.36 23.95 3.40
CA ASN A 234 -9.47 22.50 3.37
C ASN A 234 -8.11 21.84 3.13
N THR A 235 -7.35 22.32 2.15
CA THR A 235 -5.99 21.85 1.87
C THR A 235 -5.07 22.06 3.07
N CYS A 236 -5.08 23.25 3.67
CA CYS A 236 -4.30 23.52 4.89
C CYS A 236 -4.70 22.61 6.06
N ALA A 237 -5.97 22.21 6.15
CA ALA A 237 -6.43 21.27 7.17
C ALA A 237 -5.86 19.86 6.93
N ASP A 238 -5.83 19.41 5.68
CA ASP A 238 -5.27 18.12 5.27
C ASP A 238 -3.75 18.09 5.45
N ASP A 239 -3.06 19.17 5.08
CA ASP A 239 -1.60 19.31 5.27
C ASP A 239 -1.21 19.16 6.74
N LYS A 240 -2.00 19.69 7.68
CA LYS A 240 -1.77 19.50 9.11
C LYS A 240 -1.92 18.05 9.57
N LEU A 241 -2.81 17.26 8.95
CA LEU A 241 -2.92 15.84 9.20
C LEU A 241 -1.67 15.12 8.70
N HIS A 242 -1.25 15.43 7.47
CA HIS A 242 -0.04 14.85 6.87
C HIS A 242 1.22 15.19 7.68
N GLU A 243 1.39 16.46 8.04
CA GLU A 243 2.51 16.94 8.86
C GLU A 243 2.57 16.22 10.22
N PHE A 244 1.45 16.16 10.95
CA PHE A 244 1.40 15.44 12.22
C PHE A 244 1.75 13.96 12.08
N ALA A 245 1.20 13.30 11.05
CA ALA A 245 1.50 11.89 10.79
C ALA A 245 2.97 11.66 10.40
N ALA A 246 3.61 12.61 9.70
CA ALA A 246 5.03 12.56 9.39
C ALA A 246 5.88 12.76 10.65
N GLU A 247 5.57 13.76 11.48
CA GLU A 247 6.25 14.04 12.75
C GLU A 247 6.13 12.88 13.75
N ALA A 248 4.95 12.24 13.83
CA ALA A 248 4.74 11.09 14.70
C ALA A 248 5.69 9.93 14.41
N ARG A 249 6.12 9.77 13.14
CA ARG A 249 7.07 8.75 12.72
C ARG A 249 8.55 9.10 13.01
N MET A 250 8.85 10.32 13.42
CA MET A 250 10.23 10.74 13.72
C MET A 250 10.77 10.03 14.96
N LEU A 251 9.95 9.86 15.99
CA LEU A 251 10.33 9.16 17.21
C LEU A 251 9.89 7.69 17.13
N LYS A 252 10.86 6.79 17.09
CA LYS A 252 10.63 5.35 16.90
C LYS A 252 10.28 4.68 18.21
N ASP A 253 9.20 3.90 18.23
CA ASP A 253 8.92 2.98 19.34
C ASP A 253 9.81 1.72 19.30
N ASP A 254 9.71 0.87 20.32
CA ASP A 254 10.56 -0.33 20.43
C ASP A 254 10.31 -1.34 19.29
N TYR A 255 9.08 -1.41 18.75
CA TYR A 255 8.79 -2.25 17.59
C TYR A 255 9.51 -1.71 16.35
N GLU A 256 9.38 -0.44 16.07
CA GLU A 256 10.03 0.23 14.93
C GLU A 256 11.55 0.09 14.98
N ILE A 257 12.15 0.23 16.16
CA ILE A 257 13.59 0.02 16.36
C ILE A 257 14.00 -1.42 16.01
N ARG A 258 13.20 -2.41 16.39
CA ARG A 258 13.48 -3.80 16.03
C ARG A 258 13.39 -4.04 14.52
N GLU A 259 12.36 -3.49 13.86
CA GLU A 259 12.18 -3.62 12.42
C GLU A 259 13.29 -2.90 11.63
N MET A 260 13.70 -1.72 12.07
CA MET A 260 14.85 -1.03 11.48
C MET A 260 16.15 -1.86 11.63
N ARG A 261 16.35 -2.53 12.75
CA ARG A 261 17.51 -3.44 12.93
C ARG A 261 17.45 -4.63 11.97
N LYS A 262 16.26 -5.18 11.69
CA LYS A 262 16.08 -6.22 10.66
C LYS A 262 16.43 -5.68 9.27
N ALA A 263 15.95 -4.49 8.92
CA ALA A 263 16.27 -3.85 7.65
C ALA A 263 17.79 -3.61 7.48
N ILE A 264 18.48 -3.17 8.54
CA ILE A 264 19.94 -3.01 8.54
C ILE A 264 20.64 -4.36 8.32
N ALA A 265 20.21 -5.41 9.01
CA ALA A 265 20.81 -6.74 8.87
C ALA A 265 20.61 -7.29 7.45
N ALA A 266 19.42 -7.17 6.89
CA ALA A 266 19.11 -7.57 5.51
C ALA A 266 19.92 -6.76 4.49
N THR A 267 20.03 -5.45 4.68
CA THR A 267 20.85 -4.57 3.83
C THR A 267 22.31 -5.00 3.85
N LYS A 268 22.86 -5.32 5.03
CA LYS A 268 24.23 -5.85 5.14
C LYS A 268 24.43 -7.13 4.32
N LEU A 269 23.50 -8.08 4.38
CA LEU A 269 23.54 -9.29 3.57
C LEU A 269 23.52 -8.97 2.07
N GLY A 270 22.74 -7.97 1.66
CA GLY A 270 22.71 -7.47 0.28
C GLY A 270 24.08 -6.95 -0.17
N PHE A 271 24.75 -6.13 0.66
CA PHE A 271 26.10 -5.65 0.38
C PHE A 271 27.12 -6.81 0.33
N ASP A 272 27.07 -7.76 1.24
CA ASP A 272 27.94 -8.94 1.22
C ASP A 272 27.75 -9.74 -0.11
N ARG A 273 26.51 -9.85 -0.60
CA ARG A 273 26.21 -10.50 -1.88
C ARG A 273 26.78 -9.71 -3.08
N MET A 274 26.68 -8.37 -3.06
CA MET A 274 27.28 -7.52 -4.08
C MET A 274 28.80 -7.68 -4.13
N LEU A 275 29.49 -7.67 -2.97
CA LEU A 275 30.93 -7.88 -2.89
C LEU A 275 31.34 -9.24 -3.44
N THR A 276 30.58 -10.30 -3.18
CA THR A 276 30.80 -11.62 -3.74
C THR A 276 30.62 -11.65 -5.26
N ARG A 277 29.69 -10.83 -5.79
CA ARG A 277 29.42 -10.74 -7.23
C ARG A 277 30.44 -9.91 -7.99
N LEU A 278 31.04 -8.93 -7.32
CA LEU A 278 31.91 -7.90 -7.92
C LEU A 278 33.05 -8.46 -8.80
N PRO A 279 33.82 -9.50 -8.39
CA PRO A 279 34.90 -10.04 -9.25
C PRO A 279 34.41 -10.55 -10.61
N ASN A 280 33.19 -11.10 -10.67
CA ASN A 280 32.58 -11.60 -11.90
C ASN A 280 31.89 -10.49 -12.72
N ALA A 281 31.66 -9.34 -12.13
CA ALA A 281 31.07 -8.18 -12.79
C ALA A 281 32.12 -7.28 -13.45
N LEU A 282 33.37 -7.27 -12.96
CA LEU A 282 34.42 -6.40 -13.46
C LEU A 282 34.62 -6.55 -14.99
N GLY A 283 34.53 -5.43 -15.69
CA GLY A 283 34.70 -5.35 -17.14
C GLY A 283 33.52 -5.90 -17.98
N HIS A 284 32.45 -6.39 -17.33
CA HIS A 284 31.27 -6.84 -18.04
C HIS A 284 30.43 -5.63 -18.50
N GLU A 285 29.83 -5.70 -19.69
CA GLU A 285 29.06 -4.58 -20.26
C GLU A 285 27.84 -4.14 -19.40
N HIS A 286 27.29 -5.05 -18.57
CA HIS A 286 26.16 -4.81 -17.69
C HIS A 286 26.55 -4.86 -16.21
N SER A 287 27.81 -4.53 -15.86
CA SER A 287 28.33 -4.77 -14.52
C SER A 287 27.61 -4.01 -13.41
N GLU A 288 27.18 -2.77 -13.64
CA GLU A 288 26.36 -2.04 -12.66
C GLU A 288 25.05 -2.79 -12.37
N ARG A 289 24.33 -3.26 -13.41
CA ARG A 289 23.10 -4.08 -13.25
C ARG A 289 23.33 -5.44 -12.62
N MET A 290 24.48 -6.05 -12.86
CA MET A 290 24.81 -7.33 -12.23
C MET A 290 24.99 -7.19 -10.72
N ILE A 291 25.53 -6.07 -10.28
CA ILE A 291 25.70 -5.74 -8.85
C ILE A 291 24.36 -5.35 -8.24
N GLU A 292 23.58 -4.50 -8.91
CA GLU A 292 22.20 -4.17 -8.53
C GLU A 292 21.35 -5.43 -8.33
N GLY A 293 21.31 -6.32 -9.34
CA GLY A 293 20.54 -7.56 -9.27
C GLY A 293 20.97 -8.49 -8.13
N ALA A 294 22.25 -8.48 -7.75
CA ALA A 294 22.74 -9.23 -6.60
C ALA A 294 22.16 -8.69 -5.28
N PHE A 295 22.02 -7.37 -5.15
CA PHE A 295 21.38 -6.75 -4.00
C PHE A 295 19.87 -7.03 -3.98
N ASN A 296 19.20 -6.78 -5.11
CA ASN A 296 17.74 -6.89 -5.24
C ASN A 296 17.25 -8.31 -4.94
N SER A 297 18.06 -9.35 -5.28
CA SER A 297 17.72 -10.72 -4.90
C SER A 297 17.66 -10.91 -3.39
N VAL A 298 18.60 -10.33 -2.65
CA VAL A 298 18.61 -10.41 -1.17
C VAL A 298 17.50 -9.57 -0.58
N ALA A 299 17.22 -8.40 -1.15
CA ALA A 299 16.13 -7.55 -0.69
C ALA A 299 14.78 -8.29 -0.74
N ARG A 300 14.56 -9.11 -1.78
CA ARG A 300 13.36 -9.94 -1.90
C ARG A 300 13.39 -11.20 -1.05
N GLU A 301 14.58 -11.77 -0.79
CA GLU A 301 14.75 -12.95 0.08
C GLU A 301 14.54 -12.61 1.57
N GLU A 302 15.09 -11.48 2.04
CA GLU A 302 15.20 -11.12 3.45
C GLU A 302 14.23 -10.00 3.89
N GLY A 303 13.58 -9.32 2.96
CA GLY A 303 12.62 -8.24 3.17
C GLY A 303 11.43 -8.32 2.24
N ASN A 304 10.71 -7.22 2.13
CA ASN A 304 9.62 -7.10 1.17
C ASN A 304 10.16 -6.84 -0.25
N GLU A 305 11.09 -5.86 -0.35
CA GLU A 305 11.66 -5.37 -1.60
C GLU A 305 12.83 -4.42 -1.26
N VAL A 306 13.42 -3.79 -2.28
CA VAL A 306 14.29 -2.64 -2.07
C VAL A 306 13.49 -1.48 -1.50
N GLY A 307 14.08 -0.74 -0.57
CA GLY A 307 13.40 0.42 0.04
C GLY A 307 13.37 1.65 -0.87
N TYR A 308 14.25 1.69 -1.84
CA TYR A 308 14.37 2.68 -2.90
C TYR A 308 15.21 2.09 -4.04
N ASP A 309 15.16 2.71 -5.22
CA ASP A 309 15.90 2.22 -6.38
C ASP A 309 17.40 2.12 -6.09
N THR A 310 17.95 0.93 -6.23
CA THR A 310 19.36 0.65 -5.98
C THR A 310 20.23 1.40 -6.98
N ILE A 311 21.15 2.20 -6.49
CA ILE A 311 22.14 2.91 -7.30
C ILE A 311 23.47 2.15 -7.25
N VAL A 312 24.00 1.82 -8.43
CA VAL A 312 25.34 1.28 -8.62
C VAL A 312 26.01 2.14 -9.69
N ALA A 313 26.90 3.05 -9.27
CA ALA A 313 27.47 4.06 -10.14
C ALA A 313 29.00 3.97 -10.17
N SER A 314 29.56 3.62 -11.33
CA SER A 314 30.99 3.46 -11.54
C SER A 314 31.62 4.64 -12.29
N GLY A 315 32.82 5.04 -11.88
CA GLY A 315 33.63 6.04 -12.55
C GLY A 315 32.88 7.37 -12.74
N LYS A 316 32.65 7.76 -13.99
CA LYS A 316 31.94 9.02 -14.35
C LYS A 316 30.47 9.08 -13.88
N HIS A 317 29.87 7.97 -13.53
CA HIS A 317 28.48 7.93 -13.01
C HIS A 317 28.42 8.22 -11.50
N ALA A 318 29.48 8.00 -10.75
CA ALA A 318 29.52 8.15 -9.30
C ALA A 318 29.07 9.55 -8.79
N PRO A 319 29.33 10.68 -9.46
CA PRO A 319 28.82 11.98 -9.04
C PRO A 319 27.35 12.26 -9.42
N ILE A 320 26.67 11.34 -10.11
CA ILE A 320 25.26 11.50 -10.50
C ILE A 320 24.39 10.95 -9.38
N LEU A 321 23.74 11.83 -8.62
CA LEU A 321 23.05 11.48 -7.37
C LEU A 321 21.97 10.38 -7.56
N HIS A 322 21.18 10.43 -8.62
CA HIS A 322 20.12 9.44 -8.89
C HIS A 322 20.43 8.63 -10.16
N TRP A 323 21.60 7.96 -10.17
CA TRP A 323 21.98 7.06 -11.26
C TRP A 323 21.29 5.71 -11.16
N MET A 324 19.97 5.67 -11.34
CA MET A 324 19.14 4.46 -11.27
C MET A 324 19.16 3.62 -12.56
N ARG A 325 19.81 4.12 -13.64
CA ARG A 325 19.88 3.40 -14.92
C ARG A 325 20.81 2.19 -14.84
N ASN A 326 21.85 2.28 -14.03
CA ASN A 326 22.83 1.22 -13.81
C ASN A 326 23.33 0.59 -15.12
N THR A 327 23.73 1.44 -16.11
CA THR A 327 24.11 1.00 -17.47
C THR A 327 25.60 1.05 -17.73
N GLY A 328 26.41 1.28 -16.69
CA GLY A 328 27.84 1.42 -16.82
C GLY A 328 28.61 0.12 -16.65
N VAL A 329 29.90 0.21 -17.01
CA VAL A 329 30.90 -0.83 -16.78
C VAL A 329 31.71 -0.50 -15.54
N VAL A 330 31.80 -1.46 -14.62
CA VAL A 330 32.64 -1.33 -13.43
C VAL A 330 34.06 -1.76 -13.79
N SER A 331 35.00 -0.84 -13.64
CA SER A 331 36.39 -1.05 -13.98
C SER A 331 37.29 -0.98 -12.74
N SER A 332 38.37 -1.78 -12.75
CA SER A 332 39.36 -1.73 -11.68
C SER A 332 40.07 -0.36 -11.63
N GLY A 333 40.21 0.20 -10.44
CA GLY A 333 40.85 1.48 -10.22
C GLY A 333 39.93 2.70 -10.34
N GLU A 334 38.64 2.49 -10.65
CA GLU A 334 37.62 3.53 -10.63
C GLU A 334 36.81 3.52 -9.33
N LEU A 335 36.24 4.68 -8.98
CA LEU A 335 35.31 4.79 -7.86
C LEU A 335 34.03 4.03 -8.19
N LEU A 336 33.54 3.23 -7.25
CA LEU A 336 32.23 2.60 -7.28
C LEU A 336 31.40 3.12 -6.11
N LEU A 337 30.34 3.89 -6.41
CA LEU A 337 29.35 4.34 -5.44
C LEU A 337 28.18 3.36 -5.46
N ILE A 338 27.74 2.93 -4.30
CA ILE A 338 26.55 2.10 -4.13
C ILE A 338 25.64 2.75 -3.09
N ASP A 339 24.37 2.89 -3.44
CA ASP A 339 23.32 3.36 -2.57
C ASP A 339 22.15 2.37 -2.66
N ALA A 340 21.92 1.64 -1.57
CA ALA A 340 20.97 0.54 -1.55
C ALA A 340 20.46 0.26 -0.12
N GLY A 341 19.19 -0.07 0.00
CA GLY A 341 18.57 -0.42 1.28
C GLY A 341 17.43 -1.41 1.10
N VAL A 342 17.28 -2.34 2.04
CA VAL A 342 16.19 -3.31 2.10
C VAL A 342 15.04 -2.73 2.90
N GLU A 343 13.80 -2.84 2.39
CA GLU A 343 12.59 -2.53 3.12
C GLU A 343 12.04 -3.78 3.84
N VAL A 344 11.66 -3.61 5.10
CA VAL A 344 11.03 -4.64 5.92
C VAL A 344 9.67 -4.15 6.41
N ASN A 345 8.66 -5.00 6.34
CA ASN A 345 7.27 -4.71 6.73
C ASN A 345 6.71 -3.44 6.08
N SER A 346 7.10 -3.15 4.83
CA SER A 346 6.61 -2.04 3.98
C SER A 346 6.72 -0.64 4.59
N LEU A 347 7.55 -0.47 5.62
CA LEU A 347 7.70 0.79 6.33
C LEU A 347 9.14 1.05 6.79
N TYR A 348 9.91 0.00 7.09
CA TYR A 348 11.22 0.14 7.73
C TYR A 348 12.33 -0.14 6.72
N THR A 349 13.07 0.89 6.35
CA THR A 349 14.17 0.81 5.40
C THR A 349 15.48 1.22 6.07
N CYS A 350 16.58 0.55 5.70
CA CYS A 350 17.91 1.03 6.03
C CYS A 350 18.19 2.27 5.18
N LEU A 351 18.28 3.43 5.81
CA LEU A 351 18.81 4.64 5.19
C LEU A 351 20.34 4.62 5.24
N LEU A 352 20.97 5.25 4.25
CA LEU A 352 22.41 5.45 4.16
C LEU A 352 23.01 5.83 5.51
N TYR A 353 23.88 4.98 6.02
CA TYR A 353 24.83 5.38 7.04
C TYR A 353 26.09 5.86 6.33
N PRO A 354 26.52 7.11 6.50
CA PRO A 354 27.78 7.56 5.92
C PRO A 354 28.88 6.65 6.46
N SER A 355 29.54 5.93 5.56
CA SER A 355 30.77 5.21 5.92
C SER A 355 31.75 6.24 6.47
N PRO A 356 32.41 5.98 7.61
CA PRO A 356 33.45 6.89 8.07
C PRO A 356 34.47 7.02 6.94
N THR A 357 34.67 8.24 6.46
CA THR A 357 35.81 8.54 5.59
C THR A 357 37.06 7.95 6.21
N PRO A 358 37.91 7.25 5.45
CA PRO A 358 39.20 6.81 5.97
C PRO A 358 39.86 8.04 6.59
N ARG A 359 40.23 7.96 7.86
CA ARG A 359 41.06 9.01 8.46
C ARG A 359 42.33 9.03 7.66
N ASP A 360 42.62 10.17 7.08
CA ASP A 360 43.91 10.42 6.50
C ASP A 360 44.96 10.08 7.57
N GLY A 361 45.72 9.00 7.31
CA GLY A 361 46.81 8.55 8.15
C GLY A 361 48.05 9.38 7.91
#